data_88d2c5ad466ce88b2113ae11031a4748
#
_entry.id   88d2c5ad466ce88b2113ae11031a4748
#
_cell.length_a   1.000
_cell.length_b   1.000
_cell.length_c   1.000
_cell.angle_alpha   90.00
_cell.angle_beta   90.00
_cell.angle_gamma   90.00
#
_symmetry.space_group_name_H-M   'P 1'
#
loop_
_entity.id
_entity.type
_entity.pdbx_description
1 polymer ?
#
loop_
_entity_poly.entity_id
_entity_poly.type
_entity_poly.pdbx_seq_one_letter_code
_entity_poly.pdbx_strand_id
1 'polypeptide(L)'
;MKVAVLTGGTSAERDVALASGLQIAAALRSLQHTVHVVDLASGFVPPEHEAALLPEGVGREPPPPERLRELERGMLSAGLGELPAIRDADVVFIALHGGQGEDGTLQAVLDVIGVPYTGSGHLASALAMDKDLSKRVVRDSGLAVPAWLMAPAKEDAIAREVGYPAVVKPSKQGSSVGLTLVKRPAELAAAVELAARFDDEVMIEQFVGGPELTVGILGDEALPVIEIRPRHEMFDYECKYQPGMSEEICPAPIDPALAARTQDAARRAHRALKLAGYSRVDFRVGADGTLFFLEANTLPGMTAASLIPKAARAAGLGFPAFTETVCRLALARHGTKR
;
A
#
# COMPACT_ATOMS: atom_id res chain seq x y z
N MET A 1 5.51 -10.19 -23.41
CA MET A 1 4.66 -8.99 -23.22
C MET A 1 5.52 -7.75 -23.32
N LYS A 2 4.95 -6.64 -23.78
CA LYS A 2 5.49 -5.30 -23.62
C LYS A 2 4.91 -4.71 -22.33
N VAL A 3 5.74 -4.42 -21.35
CA VAL A 3 5.33 -3.92 -20.04
C VAL A 3 5.88 -2.52 -19.82
N ALA A 4 5.02 -1.56 -19.49
CA ALA A 4 5.46 -0.27 -18.99
C ALA A 4 5.40 -0.29 -17.46
N VAL A 5 6.53 -0.08 -16.80
CA VAL A 5 6.61 0.02 -15.34
C VAL A 5 6.55 1.48 -14.95
N LEU A 6 5.42 1.91 -14.38
CA LEU A 6 5.25 3.26 -13.83
C LEU A 6 5.81 3.30 -12.41
N THR A 7 6.74 4.21 -12.16
CA THR A 7 7.44 4.33 -10.88
C THR A 7 7.66 5.79 -10.48
N GLY A 8 8.35 6.03 -9.36
CA GLY A 8 8.70 7.36 -8.87
C GLY A 8 7.49 8.10 -8.29
N GLY A 9 6.97 9.07 -9.04
CA GLY A 9 5.88 9.92 -8.55
C GLY A 9 6.35 10.99 -7.56
N THR A 10 5.41 11.58 -6.83
CA THR A 10 5.64 12.75 -5.95
C THR A 10 5.15 12.54 -4.52
N SER A 11 4.88 11.29 -4.13
CA SER A 11 4.52 10.95 -2.75
C SER A 11 5.74 10.87 -1.83
N ALA A 12 5.50 10.84 -0.53
CA ALA A 12 6.53 10.59 0.48
C ALA A 12 7.23 9.22 0.30
N GLU A 13 6.63 8.31 -0.47
CA GLU A 13 7.14 6.96 -0.76
C GLU A 13 7.86 6.85 -2.12
N ARG A 14 8.26 7.99 -2.72
CA ARG A 14 8.93 8.03 -4.03
C ARG A 14 10.12 7.07 -4.14
N ASP A 15 11.02 7.07 -3.16
CA ASP A 15 12.21 6.23 -3.20
C ASP A 15 11.86 4.73 -3.14
N VAL A 16 10.82 4.39 -2.38
CA VAL A 16 10.28 3.02 -2.31
C VAL A 16 9.67 2.61 -3.65
N ALA A 17 8.95 3.54 -4.31
CA ALA A 17 8.39 3.31 -5.63
C ALA A 17 9.51 3.07 -6.67
N LEU A 18 10.56 3.88 -6.67
CA LEU A 18 11.73 3.70 -7.55
C LEU A 18 12.39 2.35 -7.31
N ALA A 19 12.65 1.97 -6.04
CA ALA A 19 13.22 0.66 -5.71
C ALA A 19 12.35 -0.49 -6.20
N SER A 20 11.02 -0.41 -6.01
CA SER A 20 10.05 -1.39 -6.49
C SER A 20 10.07 -1.48 -8.01
N GLY A 21 9.96 -0.35 -8.71
CA GLY A 21 9.91 -0.29 -10.17
C GLY A 21 11.15 -0.87 -10.84
N LEU A 22 12.34 -0.54 -10.35
CA LEU A 22 13.60 -1.05 -10.88
C LEU A 22 13.71 -2.58 -10.69
N GLN A 23 13.34 -3.11 -9.52
CA GLN A 23 13.38 -4.56 -9.28
C GLN A 23 12.33 -5.31 -10.11
N ILE A 24 11.12 -4.77 -10.26
CA ILE A 24 10.08 -5.32 -11.14
C ILE A 24 10.58 -5.36 -12.59
N ALA A 25 11.15 -4.26 -13.08
CA ALA A 25 11.68 -4.20 -14.44
C ALA A 25 12.76 -5.26 -14.68
N ALA A 26 13.70 -5.40 -13.76
CA ALA A 26 14.74 -6.44 -13.83
C ALA A 26 14.15 -7.86 -13.80
N ALA A 27 13.17 -8.11 -12.92
CA ALA A 27 12.50 -9.41 -12.79
C ALA A 27 11.74 -9.80 -14.08
N LEU A 28 10.97 -8.87 -14.66
CA LEU A 28 10.25 -9.12 -15.91
C LEU A 28 11.19 -9.30 -17.11
N ARG A 29 12.28 -8.53 -17.19
CA ARG A 29 13.32 -8.72 -18.23
C ARG A 29 14.00 -10.09 -18.13
N SER A 30 14.20 -10.63 -16.91
CA SER A 30 14.75 -11.97 -16.73
C SER A 30 13.86 -13.07 -17.34
N LEU A 31 12.56 -12.79 -17.49
CA LEU A 31 11.56 -13.63 -18.17
C LEU A 31 11.38 -13.28 -19.66
N GLN A 32 12.33 -12.55 -20.25
CA GLN A 32 12.33 -12.16 -21.67
C GLN A 32 11.17 -11.26 -22.08
N HIS A 33 10.60 -10.47 -21.15
CA HIS A 33 9.63 -9.44 -21.49
C HIS A 33 10.34 -8.16 -21.96
N THR A 34 9.72 -7.40 -22.86
CA THR A 34 10.15 -6.04 -23.22
C THR A 34 9.64 -5.08 -22.16
N VAL A 35 10.55 -4.42 -21.43
CA VAL A 35 10.15 -3.57 -20.29
C VAL A 35 10.68 -2.17 -20.46
N HIS A 36 9.78 -1.19 -20.37
CA HIS A 36 10.07 0.25 -20.33
C HIS A 36 9.77 0.81 -18.93
N VAL A 37 10.75 1.50 -18.34
CA VAL A 37 10.56 2.21 -17.06
C VAL A 37 10.12 3.63 -17.36
N VAL A 38 9.09 4.09 -16.67
CA VAL A 38 8.55 5.46 -16.78
C VAL A 38 8.44 6.03 -15.37
N ASP A 39 9.23 7.04 -15.06
CA ASP A 39 9.06 7.85 -13.85
C ASP A 39 7.99 8.91 -14.12
N LEU A 40 6.93 8.96 -13.31
CA LEU A 40 5.85 9.94 -13.48
C LEU A 40 6.32 11.40 -13.40
N ALA A 41 7.45 11.66 -12.73
CA ALA A 41 7.99 13.01 -12.61
C ALA A 41 8.89 13.42 -13.79
N SER A 42 9.56 12.46 -14.47
CA SER A 42 10.57 12.74 -15.49
C SER A 42 10.31 12.08 -16.85
N GLY A 43 9.33 11.19 -16.94
CA GLY A 43 8.98 10.50 -18.18
C GLY A 43 9.71 9.18 -18.40
N PHE A 44 9.87 8.80 -19.68
CA PHE A 44 10.58 7.57 -20.06
C PHE A 44 12.03 7.60 -19.59
N VAL A 45 12.46 6.52 -18.96
CA VAL A 45 13.84 6.36 -18.46
C VAL A 45 14.56 5.32 -19.32
N PRO A 46 15.60 5.74 -20.08
CA PRO A 46 16.44 4.79 -20.81
C PRO A 46 17.11 3.79 -19.87
N PRO A 47 17.29 2.50 -20.27
CA PRO A 47 17.87 1.47 -19.43
C PRO A 47 19.24 1.84 -18.82
N GLU A 48 20.07 2.56 -19.54
CA GLU A 48 21.38 3.04 -19.09
C GLU A 48 21.30 4.10 -17.98
N HIS A 49 20.14 4.75 -17.80
CA HIS A 49 19.91 5.77 -16.77
C HIS A 49 19.11 5.25 -15.57
N GLU A 50 18.59 4.02 -15.63
CA GLU A 50 17.76 3.45 -14.55
C GLU A 50 18.49 3.39 -13.21
N ALA A 51 19.77 3.00 -13.20
CA ALA A 51 20.58 2.93 -11.97
C ALA A 51 20.77 4.30 -11.31
N ALA A 52 20.71 5.38 -12.07
CA ALA A 52 20.86 6.74 -11.55
C ALA A 52 19.59 7.30 -10.89
N LEU A 53 18.45 6.62 -11.00
CA LEU A 53 17.20 7.06 -10.36
C LEU A 53 17.25 6.96 -8.83
N LEU A 54 17.98 5.97 -8.30
CA LEU A 54 18.05 5.71 -6.86
C LEU A 54 19.46 5.23 -6.45
N PRO A 55 20.49 6.07 -6.59
CA PRO A 55 21.90 5.66 -6.39
C PRO A 55 22.22 5.30 -4.93
N GLU A 56 21.54 5.91 -3.97
CA GLU A 56 21.78 5.73 -2.52
C GLU A 56 20.81 4.73 -1.87
N GLY A 57 19.85 4.19 -2.64
CA GLY A 57 18.78 3.35 -2.10
C GLY A 57 17.70 4.14 -1.35
N VAL A 58 16.81 3.44 -0.65
CA VAL A 58 15.71 4.06 0.12
C VAL A 58 16.27 4.71 1.38
N GLY A 59 16.02 6.00 1.56
CA GLY A 59 16.43 6.79 2.72
C GLY A 59 15.74 6.33 4.02
N ARG A 60 16.29 6.77 5.18
CA ARG A 60 15.66 6.54 6.51
C ARG A 60 14.42 7.38 6.72
N GLU A 61 14.39 8.54 6.08
CA GLU A 61 13.28 9.48 6.11
C GLU A 61 12.73 9.66 4.69
N PRO A 62 11.44 10.02 4.55
CA PRO A 62 10.87 10.34 3.25
C PRO A 62 11.59 11.54 2.61
N PRO A 63 11.56 11.66 1.27
CA PRO A 63 12.11 12.83 0.57
C PRO A 63 11.53 14.14 1.10
N PRO A 64 12.35 15.23 1.17
CA PRO A 64 11.87 16.52 1.66
C PRO A 64 10.68 17.05 0.86
N PRO A 65 9.66 17.67 1.50
CA PRO A 65 8.46 18.18 0.82
C PRO A 65 8.76 19.17 -0.31
N GLU A 66 9.83 19.97 -0.19
CA GLU A 66 10.26 20.91 -1.24
C GLU A 66 10.63 20.17 -2.51
N ARG A 67 11.40 19.09 -2.40
CA ARG A 67 11.81 18.26 -3.53
C ARG A 67 10.59 17.61 -4.21
N LEU A 68 9.63 17.12 -3.43
CA LEU A 68 8.40 16.53 -3.97
C LEU A 68 7.58 17.56 -4.74
N ARG A 69 7.43 18.79 -4.20
CA ARG A 69 6.75 19.90 -4.90
C ARG A 69 7.43 20.34 -6.19
N GLU A 70 8.75 20.28 -6.27
CA GLU A 70 9.48 20.54 -7.52
C GLU A 70 9.17 19.49 -8.58
N LEU A 71 9.10 18.22 -8.19
CA LEU A 71 8.77 17.10 -9.07
C LEU A 71 7.31 17.13 -9.54
N GLU A 72 6.37 17.64 -8.73
CA GLU A 72 4.98 17.82 -9.13
C GLU A 72 4.80 18.67 -10.38
N ARG A 73 5.67 19.67 -10.59
CA ARG A 73 5.63 20.54 -11.78
C ARG A 73 5.93 19.79 -13.07
N GLY A 74 6.68 18.70 -13.01
CA GLY A 74 7.02 17.83 -14.13
C GLY A 74 6.09 16.62 -14.28
N MET A 75 5.15 16.43 -13.34
CA MET A 75 4.33 15.23 -13.31
C MET A 75 3.48 15.06 -14.56
N LEU A 76 3.62 13.88 -15.18
CA LEU A 76 2.87 13.50 -16.37
C LEU A 76 1.40 13.25 -15.98
N SER A 77 0.53 14.20 -16.25
CA SER A 77 -0.91 14.07 -15.99
C SER A 77 -1.69 13.81 -17.28
N ALA A 78 -1.87 14.84 -18.11
CA ALA A 78 -2.70 14.76 -19.31
C ALA A 78 -2.00 14.05 -20.49
N GLY A 79 -0.66 14.08 -20.57
CA GLY A 79 0.11 13.48 -21.65
C GLY A 79 0.55 12.02 -21.44
N LEU A 80 0.12 11.37 -20.35
CA LEU A 80 0.57 10.00 -20.04
C LEU A 80 0.27 9.02 -21.19
N GLY A 81 -0.91 9.10 -21.80
CA GLY A 81 -1.31 8.25 -22.91
C GLY A 81 -0.60 8.53 -24.24
N GLU A 82 0.08 9.66 -24.37
CA GLU A 82 0.85 10.02 -25.56
C GLU A 82 2.25 9.40 -25.56
N LEU A 83 2.73 8.99 -24.39
CA LEU A 83 4.02 8.32 -24.28
C LEU A 83 4.01 6.97 -25.01
N PRO A 84 4.91 6.74 -25.99
CA PRO A 84 4.96 5.46 -26.72
C PRO A 84 5.12 4.25 -25.78
N ALA A 85 5.87 4.41 -24.69
CA ALA A 85 6.07 3.37 -23.69
C ALA A 85 4.75 2.91 -23.03
N ILE A 86 3.77 3.79 -22.88
CA ILE A 86 2.45 3.52 -22.30
C ILE A 86 1.48 3.05 -23.39
N ARG A 87 1.38 3.82 -24.48
CA ARG A 87 0.44 3.56 -25.58
C ARG A 87 0.63 2.17 -26.21
N ASP A 88 1.90 1.77 -26.39
CA ASP A 88 2.27 0.53 -27.09
C ASP A 88 2.47 -0.66 -26.12
N ALA A 89 2.19 -0.48 -24.81
CA ALA A 89 2.29 -1.51 -23.80
C ALA A 89 1.09 -2.48 -23.86
N ASP A 90 1.35 -3.76 -23.65
CA ASP A 90 0.30 -4.76 -23.41
C ASP A 90 -0.33 -4.52 -22.02
N VAL A 91 0.51 -4.11 -21.04
CA VAL A 91 0.09 -3.85 -19.67
C VAL A 91 0.99 -2.81 -19.00
N VAL A 92 0.40 -1.95 -18.19
CA VAL A 92 1.09 -1.02 -17.30
C VAL A 92 1.23 -1.65 -15.93
N PHE A 93 2.45 -1.84 -15.44
CA PHE A 93 2.71 -2.22 -14.06
C PHE A 93 2.83 -0.96 -13.21
N ILE A 94 1.87 -0.76 -12.29
CA ILE A 94 1.90 0.38 -11.38
C ILE A 94 2.78 0.01 -10.18
N ALA A 95 3.99 0.58 -10.14
CA ALA A 95 4.98 0.43 -9.06
C ALA A 95 5.11 1.74 -8.29
N LEU A 96 3.98 2.35 -7.96
CA LEU A 96 3.86 3.58 -7.19
C LEU A 96 3.32 3.28 -5.80
N HIS A 97 3.59 4.16 -4.85
CA HIS A 97 3.09 4.05 -3.49
C HIS A 97 2.61 5.41 -3.01
N GLY A 98 1.45 5.43 -2.33
CA GLY A 98 0.82 6.64 -1.81
C GLY A 98 0.34 7.64 -2.86
N GLY A 99 -0.35 8.69 -2.40
CA GLY A 99 -0.84 9.79 -3.21
C GLY A 99 -1.61 9.37 -4.45
N GLN A 100 -1.50 10.15 -5.52
CA GLN A 100 -2.22 9.93 -6.79
C GLN A 100 -1.92 8.59 -7.47
N GLY A 101 -0.83 7.92 -7.11
CA GLY A 101 -0.52 6.58 -7.59
C GLY A 101 -1.43 5.50 -7.00
N GLU A 102 -1.89 5.69 -5.77
CA GLU A 102 -2.63 4.68 -5.00
C GLU A 102 -4.09 5.05 -4.69
N ASP A 103 -4.46 6.35 -4.75
CA ASP A 103 -5.78 6.87 -4.40
C ASP A 103 -6.86 6.69 -5.48
N GLY A 104 -6.54 6.07 -6.60
CA GLY A 104 -7.46 5.87 -7.73
C GLY A 104 -7.33 6.89 -8.85
N THR A 105 -6.63 8.00 -8.64
CA THR A 105 -6.47 9.07 -9.65
C THR A 105 -5.76 8.56 -10.90
N LEU A 106 -4.61 7.92 -10.75
CA LEU A 106 -3.88 7.33 -11.88
C LEU A 106 -4.67 6.23 -12.57
N GLN A 107 -5.35 5.38 -11.79
CA GLN A 107 -6.17 4.30 -12.30
C GLN A 107 -7.32 4.83 -13.17
N ALA A 108 -7.95 5.96 -12.77
CA ALA A 108 -8.98 6.61 -13.59
C ALA A 108 -8.42 7.15 -14.91
N VAL A 109 -7.22 7.73 -14.91
CA VAL A 109 -6.54 8.15 -16.14
C VAL A 109 -6.26 6.96 -17.05
N LEU A 110 -5.74 5.85 -16.52
CA LEU A 110 -5.47 4.64 -17.30
C LEU A 110 -6.76 3.98 -17.82
N ASP A 111 -7.86 4.03 -17.06
CA ASP A 111 -9.19 3.58 -17.53
C ASP A 111 -9.66 4.40 -18.75
N VAL A 112 -9.45 5.74 -18.74
CA VAL A 112 -9.80 6.63 -19.88
C VAL A 112 -8.91 6.36 -21.09
N ILE A 113 -7.61 6.13 -20.89
CA ILE A 113 -6.65 5.80 -21.95
C ILE A 113 -6.97 4.41 -22.54
N GLY A 114 -7.58 3.51 -21.76
CA GLY A 114 -7.96 2.16 -22.19
C GLY A 114 -6.79 1.18 -22.21
N VAL A 115 -5.71 1.42 -21.47
CA VAL A 115 -4.57 0.53 -21.33
C VAL A 115 -4.74 -0.36 -20.11
N PRO A 116 -4.52 -1.70 -20.22
CA PRO A 116 -4.53 -2.60 -19.08
C PRO A 116 -3.47 -2.22 -18.04
N TYR A 117 -3.82 -2.31 -16.76
CA TYR A 117 -2.89 -1.99 -15.66
C TYR A 117 -3.05 -2.95 -14.48
N THR A 118 -1.98 -3.12 -13.70
CA THR A 118 -1.93 -4.00 -12.53
C THR A 118 -2.63 -3.40 -11.32
N GLY A 119 -3.08 -4.26 -10.40
CA GLY A 119 -3.72 -3.86 -9.15
C GLY A 119 -5.21 -3.53 -9.30
N SER A 120 -5.74 -2.80 -8.36
CA SER A 120 -7.16 -2.46 -8.23
C SER A 120 -7.57 -1.32 -9.18
N GLY A 121 -8.86 -1.21 -9.52
CA GLY A 121 -9.40 -0.09 -10.29
C GLY A 121 -9.62 1.16 -9.45
N HIS A 122 -9.93 2.30 -10.09
CA HIS A 122 -10.01 3.61 -9.45
C HIS A 122 -10.94 3.64 -8.22
N LEU A 123 -12.16 3.10 -8.31
CA LEU A 123 -13.09 3.08 -7.18
C LEU A 123 -12.54 2.30 -5.99
N ALA A 124 -11.99 1.11 -6.23
CA ALA A 124 -11.46 0.24 -5.19
C ALA A 124 -10.22 0.86 -4.52
N SER A 125 -9.35 1.49 -5.31
CA SER A 125 -8.18 2.22 -4.83
C SER A 125 -8.59 3.40 -3.94
N ALA A 126 -9.54 4.23 -4.37
CA ALA A 126 -10.06 5.34 -3.59
C ALA A 126 -10.69 4.88 -2.26
N LEU A 127 -11.51 3.81 -2.28
CA LEU A 127 -12.12 3.24 -1.08
C LEU A 127 -11.08 2.68 -0.10
N ALA A 128 -10.05 2.02 -0.60
CA ALA A 128 -9.01 1.43 0.26
C ALA A 128 -8.12 2.50 0.89
N MET A 129 -7.82 3.57 0.16
CA MET A 129 -6.98 4.67 0.64
C MET A 129 -7.64 5.44 1.78
N ASP A 130 -8.94 5.65 1.70
CA ASP A 130 -9.72 6.32 2.74
C ASP A 130 -10.03 5.35 3.88
N LYS A 131 -9.35 5.53 5.02
CA LYS A 131 -9.47 4.62 6.18
C LYS A 131 -10.85 4.69 6.84
N ASP A 132 -11.52 5.82 6.83
CA ASP A 132 -12.89 5.93 7.35
C ASP A 132 -13.86 5.15 6.49
N LEU A 133 -13.84 5.35 5.17
CA LEU A 133 -14.70 4.63 4.25
C LEU A 133 -14.38 3.14 4.18
N SER A 134 -13.10 2.76 4.11
CA SER A 134 -12.70 1.35 4.08
C SER A 134 -13.16 0.60 5.31
N LYS A 135 -13.01 1.18 6.51
CA LYS A 135 -13.48 0.58 7.77
C LYS A 135 -15.00 0.44 7.82
N ARG A 136 -15.75 1.41 7.33
CA ARG A 136 -17.23 1.32 7.25
C ARG A 136 -17.65 0.16 6.35
N VAL A 137 -17.08 0.05 5.15
CA VAL A 137 -17.38 -1.03 4.20
C VAL A 137 -16.99 -2.39 4.76
N VAL A 138 -15.80 -2.50 5.34
CA VAL A 138 -15.30 -3.74 5.90
C VAL A 138 -16.09 -4.19 7.13
N ARG A 139 -16.49 -3.25 7.99
CA ARG A 139 -17.37 -3.51 9.14
C ARG A 139 -18.74 -4.02 8.70
N ASP A 140 -19.32 -3.40 7.66
CA ASP A 140 -20.62 -3.83 7.10
C ASP A 140 -20.54 -5.24 6.50
N SER A 141 -19.36 -5.67 6.05
CA SER A 141 -19.10 -7.05 5.62
C SER A 141 -18.94 -8.04 6.78
N GLY A 142 -19.08 -7.59 8.05
CA GLY A 142 -19.02 -8.41 9.26
C GLY A 142 -17.61 -8.70 9.77
N LEU A 143 -16.61 -7.89 9.42
CA LEU A 143 -15.27 -7.94 10.02
C LEU A 143 -15.19 -6.93 11.18
N ALA A 144 -14.50 -7.32 12.26
CA ALA A 144 -14.23 -6.39 13.35
C ALA A 144 -13.21 -5.32 12.92
N VAL A 145 -13.45 -4.09 13.34
CA VAL A 145 -12.57 -2.94 13.16
C VAL A 145 -12.38 -2.26 14.51
N PRO A 146 -11.21 -1.66 14.82
CA PRO A 146 -11.06 -0.85 16.03
C PRO A 146 -12.09 0.29 16.01
N ALA A 147 -12.58 0.68 17.19
CA ALA A 147 -13.46 1.85 17.30
C ALA A 147 -12.71 3.11 16.87
N TRP A 148 -13.39 4.04 16.19
CA TRP A 148 -12.78 5.28 15.75
C TRP A 148 -13.77 6.43 15.69
N LEU A 149 -13.25 7.64 15.78
CA LEU A 149 -13.93 8.89 15.53
C LEU A 149 -13.09 9.75 14.56
N MET A 150 -13.77 10.58 13.77
CA MET A 150 -13.10 11.58 12.95
C MET A 150 -13.00 12.91 13.70
N ALA A 151 -11.87 13.58 13.63
CA ALA A 151 -11.71 14.91 14.20
C ALA A 151 -12.50 15.96 13.35
N PRO A 152 -13.06 17.02 13.99
CA PRO A 152 -13.03 17.28 15.41
C PRO A 152 -14.02 16.41 16.19
N ALA A 153 -13.60 15.84 17.31
CA ALA A 153 -14.43 15.03 18.19
C ALA A 153 -14.33 15.55 19.64
N LYS A 154 -15.41 15.41 20.40
CA LYS A 154 -15.44 15.81 21.80
C LYS A 154 -14.63 14.84 22.65
N GLU A 155 -13.90 15.36 23.66
CA GLU A 155 -13.03 14.55 24.51
C GLU A 155 -13.80 13.44 25.26
N ASP A 156 -15.02 13.75 25.76
CA ASP A 156 -15.88 12.76 26.41
C ASP A 156 -16.35 11.64 25.47
N ALA A 157 -16.58 11.94 24.21
CA ALA A 157 -16.89 10.94 23.20
C ALA A 157 -15.67 10.06 22.90
N ILE A 158 -14.48 10.67 22.76
CA ILE A 158 -13.24 9.94 22.53
C ILE A 158 -12.96 9.00 23.72
N ALA A 159 -13.06 9.50 24.95
CA ALA A 159 -12.84 8.68 26.15
C ALA A 159 -13.81 7.49 26.26
N ARG A 160 -15.08 7.68 25.84
CA ARG A 160 -16.12 6.65 25.92
C ARG A 160 -16.04 5.63 24.79
N GLU A 161 -15.80 6.07 23.54
CA GLU A 161 -15.97 5.25 22.34
C GLU A 161 -14.65 4.67 21.84
N VAL A 162 -13.53 5.40 22.00
CA VAL A 162 -12.19 5.02 21.55
C VAL A 162 -11.33 4.56 22.72
N GLY A 163 -11.31 5.35 23.80
CA GLY A 163 -10.46 5.13 24.95
C GLY A 163 -8.99 5.53 24.70
N TYR A 164 -8.14 5.28 25.71
CA TYR A 164 -6.70 5.49 25.64
C TYR A 164 -5.95 4.22 26.06
N PRO A 165 -4.80 3.89 25.43
CA PRO A 165 -4.16 4.66 24.36
C PRO A 165 -4.97 4.67 23.06
N ALA A 166 -4.82 5.76 22.27
CA ALA A 166 -5.45 5.93 20.97
C ALA A 166 -4.39 6.21 19.89
N VAL A 167 -4.68 5.83 18.65
CA VAL A 167 -3.85 6.16 17.49
C VAL A 167 -4.50 7.32 16.75
N VAL A 168 -3.77 8.44 16.63
CA VAL A 168 -4.18 9.58 15.82
C VAL A 168 -3.40 9.56 14.52
N LYS A 169 -4.09 9.61 13.38
CA LYS A 169 -3.46 9.49 12.06
C LYS A 169 -4.29 10.20 10.98
N PRO A 170 -3.65 10.64 9.88
CA PRO A 170 -4.35 11.05 8.67
C PRO A 170 -5.18 9.89 8.10
N SER A 171 -6.36 10.18 7.55
CA SER A 171 -7.25 9.14 6.98
C SER A 171 -6.72 8.57 5.67
N LYS A 172 -6.14 9.41 4.81
CA LYS A 172 -5.78 9.11 3.42
C LYS A 172 -4.26 9.06 3.16
N GLN A 173 -3.46 8.83 4.22
CA GLN A 173 -2.00 8.73 4.10
C GLN A 173 -1.51 7.31 4.37
N GLY A 174 -0.44 6.91 3.61
CA GLY A 174 0.30 5.68 3.80
C GLY A 174 1.49 5.81 4.76
N SER A 175 2.25 4.73 4.88
CA SER A 175 3.57 4.63 5.55
C SER A 175 3.66 5.22 6.95
N SER A 176 2.56 5.25 7.70
CA SER A 176 2.50 5.80 9.07
C SER A 176 2.91 7.28 9.19
N VAL A 177 2.86 8.03 8.07
CA VAL A 177 3.14 9.47 8.06
C VAL A 177 2.09 10.21 8.88
N GLY A 178 2.52 11.07 9.81
CA GLY A 178 1.63 11.84 10.69
C GLY A 178 0.92 11.02 11.77
N LEU A 179 1.28 9.74 11.96
CA LEU A 179 0.70 8.87 12.98
C LEU A 179 1.33 9.14 14.35
N THR A 180 0.48 9.22 15.38
CA THR A 180 0.89 9.40 16.78
C THR A 180 0.14 8.43 17.69
N LEU A 181 0.85 7.72 18.56
CA LEU A 181 0.23 6.98 19.67
C LEU A 181 0.04 7.94 20.86
N VAL A 182 -1.22 8.24 21.16
CA VAL A 182 -1.67 9.14 22.23
C VAL A 182 -1.99 8.30 23.45
N LYS A 183 -1.18 8.44 24.51
CA LYS A 183 -1.34 7.67 25.77
C LYS A 183 -2.26 8.36 26.76
N ARG A 184 -2.37 9.68 26.68
CA ARG A 184 -3.14 10.51 27.62
C ARG A 184 -3.87 11.64 26.91
N PRO A 185 -5.05 12.07 27.40
CA PRO A 185 -5.84 13.13 26.79
C PRO A 185 -5.06 14.42 26.47
N ALA A 186 -4.13 14.81 27.34
CA ALA A 186 -3.31 16.02 27.16
C ALA A 186 -2.44 16.01 25.87
N GLU A 187 -2.19 14.86 25.28
CA GLU A 187 -1.37 14.71 24.07
C GLU A 187 -2.20 14.83 22.78
N LEU A 188 -3.55 14.74 22.90
CA LEU A 188 -4.46 14.60 21.77
C LEU A 188 -4.40 15.79 20.81
N ALA A 189 -4.46 17.02 21.33
CA ALA A 189 -4.51 18.21 20.49
C ALA A 189 -3.28 18.33 19.58
N ALA A 190 -2.09 18.10 20.14
CA ALA A 190 -0.84 18.13 19.37
C ALA A 190 -0.78 17.02 18.30
N ALA A 191 -1.31 15.82 18.62
CA ALA A 191 -1.37 14.70 17.69
C ALA A 191 -2.32 14.99 16.52
N VAL A 192 -3.50 15.58 16.79
CA VAL A 192 -4.46 16.00 15.75
C VAL A 192 -3.86 17.10 14.87
N GLU A 193 -3.19 18.10 15.46
CA GLU A 193 -2.52 19.16 14.70
C GLU A 193 -1.41 18.59 13.79
N LEU A 194 -0.63 17.62 14.28
CA LEU A 194 0.38 16.97 13.46
C LEU A 194 -0.22 16.22 12.28
N ALA A 195 -1.25 15.40 12.52
CA ALA A 195 -1.92 14.63 11.47
C ALA A 195 -2.59 15.55 10.42
N ALA A 196 -3.18 16.67 10.85
CA ALA A 196 -3.81 17.66 9.99
C ALA A 196 -2.84 18.40 9.03
N ARG A 197 -1.53 18.27 9.21
CA ARG A 197 -0.52 18.78 8.24
C ARG A 197 -0.44 17.91 6.99
N PHE A 198 -0.96 16.69 7.04
CA PHE A 198 -0.82 15.69 5.98
C PHE A 198 -2.15 15.32 5.32
N ASP A 199 -3.30 15.63 5.95
CA ASP A 199 -4.63 15.32 5.43
C ASP A 199 -5.66 16.27 6.05
N ASP A 200 -6.71 16.57 5.30
CA ASP A 200 -7.88 17.33 5.77
C ASP A 200 -8.81 16.50 6.69
N GLU A 201 -8.64 15.16 6.71
CA GLU A 201 -9.36 14.22 7.54
C GLU A 201 -8.44 13.49 8.52
N VAL A 202 -8.69 13.65 9.82
CA VAL A 202 -7.89 13.03 10.88
C VAL A 202 -8.72 12.00 11.63
N MET A 203 -8.21 10.78 11.71
CA MET A 203 -8.81 9.66 12.44
C MET A 203 -8.21 9.54 13.84
N ILE A 204 -9.07 9.32 14.83
CA ILE A 204 -8.72 8.98 16.22
C ILE A 204 -9.24 7.57 16.45
N GLU A 205 -8.34 6.59 16.55
CA GLU A 205 -8.66 5.17 16.54
C GLU A 205 -8.22 4.48 17.83
N GLN A 206 -8.98 3.51 18.31
CA GLN A 206 -8.62 2.63 19.41
C GLN A 206 -7.32 1.88 19.11
N PHE A 207 -6.36 1.96 20.04
CA PHE A 207 -5.14 1.17 19.93
C PHE A 207 -5.40 -0.29 20.30
N VAL A 208 -5.07 -1.19 19.39
CA VAL A 208 -5.11 -2.65 19.60
C VAL A 208 -3.69 -3.13 19.88
N GLY A 209 -3.42 -3.58 21.09
CA GLY A 209 -2.05 -3.83 21.59
C GLY A 209 -1.45 -5.21 21.28
N GLY A 210 -2.15 -6.09 20.55
CA GLY A 210 -1.67 -7.45 20.28
C GLY A 210 -0.83 -7.56 19.00
N PRO A 211 -0.52 -8.81 18.55
CA PRO A 211 0.31 -9.05 17.36
C PRO A 211 -0.24 -8.37 16.10
N GLU A 212 0.66 -7.85 15.30
CA GLU A 212 0.35 -7.31 13.97
C GLU A 212 0.55 -8.40 12.93
N LEU A 213 -0.51 -8.69 12.18
CA LEU A 213 -0.56 -9.72 11.16
C LEU A 213 -0.90 -9.08 9.81
N THR A 214 -0.27 -9.55 8.76
CA THR A 214 -0.60 -9.10 7.40
C THR A 214 -0.74 -10.29 6.45
N VAL A 215 -1.65 -10.13 5.48
CA VAL A 215 -1.93 -11.14 4.45
C VAL A 215 -1.90 -10.48 3.08
N GLY A 216 -1.05 -11.02 2.21
CA GLY A 216 -1.11 -10.72 0.78
C GLY A 216 -2.23 -11.51 0.11
N ILE A 217 -2.96 -10.86 -0.78
CA ILE A 217 -3.90 -11.51 -1.71
C ILE A 217 -3.29 -11.44 -3.11
N LEU A 218 -3.33 -12.54 -3.85
CA LEU A 218 -2.93 -12.62 -5.25
C LEU A 218 -4.04 -13.29 -6.06
N GLY A 219 -4.73 -12.53 -6.91
CA GLY A 219 -6.00 -12.96 -7.48
C GLY A 219 -7.05 -13.13 -6.38
N ASP A 220 -7.56 -14.35 -6.21
CA ASP A 220 -8.50 -14.73 -5.16
C ASP A 220 -7.83 -15.48 -3.99
N GLU A 221 -6.52 -15.75 -4.09
CA GLU A 221 -5.79 -16.57 -3.15
C GLU A 221 -5.14 -15.73 -2.06
N ALA A 222 -5.32 -16.16 -0.80
CA ALA A 222 -4.62 -15.59 0.34
C ALA A 222 -3.27 -16.29 0.53
N LEU A 223 -2.21 -15.50 0.51
CA LEU A 223 -0.84 -15.96 0.76
C LEU A 223 -0.65 -16.30 2.26
N PRO A 224 0.45 -16.96 2.63
CA PRO A 224 0.78 -17.21 4.03
C PRO A 224 0.79 -15.92 4.86
N VAL A 225 0.24 -16.01 6.08
CA VAL A 225 0.22 -14.89 7.03
C VAL A 225 1.65 -14.51 7.42
N ILE A 226 1.92 -13.23 7.53
CA ILE A 226 3.17 -12.69 8.08
C ILE A 226 2.86 -12.04 9.43
N GLU A 227 3.66 -12.32 10.45
CA GLU A 227 3.71 -11.54 11.67
C GLU A 227 4.77 -10.45 11.54
N ILE A 228 4.39 -9.21 11.90
CA ILE A 228 5.28 -8.04 11.89
C ILE A 228 5.61 -7.69 13.34
N ARG A 229 6.90 -7.71 13.69
CA ARG A 229 7.43 -7.32 14.99
C ARG A 229 8.34 -6.12 14.82
N PRO A 230 7.80 -4.89 14.91
CA PRO A 230 8.63 -3.69 14.80
C PRO A 230 9.53 -3.54 16.03
N ARG A 231 10.68 -2.89 15.86
CA ARG A 231 11.54 -2.52 16.99
C ARG A 231 11.06 -1.28 17.74
N HIS A 232 10.30 -0.44 17.07
CA HIS A 232 9.60 0.68 17.69
C HIS A 232 8.23 0.23 18.22
N GLU A 233 7.59 1.09 19.03
CA GLU A 233 6.26 0.83 19.58
C GLU A 233 5.18 0.72 18.46
N MET A 234 5.43 1.36 17.32
CA MET A 234 4.59 1.32 16.13
C MET A 234 5.43 0.95 14.89
N PHE A 235 4.78 0.34 13.89
CA PHE A 235 5.38 0.02 12.60
C PHE A 235 5.45 1.29 11.73
N ASP A 236 6.40 2.17 12.04
CA ASP A 236 6.61 3.45 11.38
C ASP A 236 7.44 3.35 10.09
N TYR A 237 7.73 4.49 9.45
CA TYR A 237 8.46 4.56 8.19
C TYR A 237 9.84 3.90 8.29
N GLU A 238 10.58 4.16 9.35
CA GLU A 238 11.91 3.57 9.56
C GLU A 238 11.80 2.05 9.72
N CYS A 239 10.85 1.56 10.52
CA CYS A 239 10.60 0.13 10.68
C CYS A 239 10.18 -0.57 9.38
N LYS A 240 9.51 0.14 8.47
CA LYS A 240 9.06 -0.42 7.19
C LYS A 240 10.18 -0.58 6.16
N TYR A 241 11.16 0.34 6.15
CA TYR A 241 12.09 0.45 5.03
C TYR A 241 13.56 0.30 5.40
N GLN A 242 13.92 0.31 6.71
CA GLN A 242 15.30 0.12 7.13
C GLN A 242 15.58 -1.32 7.55
N PRO A 243 16.67 -1.93 7.06
CA PRO A 243 17.06 -3.30 7.43
C PRO A 243 17.22 -3.48 8.95
N GLY A 244 16.61 -4.52 9.50
CA GLY A 244 16.73 -4.88 10.92
C GLY A 244 15.85 -4.07 11.88
N MET A 245 15.04 -3.13 11.39
CA MET A 245 14.12 -2.35 12.20
C MET A 245 12.75 -3.04 12.40
N SER A 246 12.50 -4.12 11.67
CA SER A 246 11.38 -5.03 11.90
C SER A 246 11.80 -6.47 11.68
N GLU A 247 11.16 -7.39 12.39
CA GLU A 247 11.21 -8.82 12.12
C GLU A 247 9.89 -9.21 11.45
N GLU A 248 9.98 -9.76 10.25
CA GLU A 248 8.82 -10.15 9.44
C GLU A 248 8.86 -11.66 9.24
N ILE A 249 8.09 -12.38 10.05
CA ILE A 249 8.11 -13.85 10.11
C ILE A 249 7.06 -14.42 9.17
N CYS A 250 7.48 -15.17 8.18
CA CYS A 250 6.62 -15.80 7.19
C CYS A 250 7.00 -17.28 6.95
N PRO A 251 6.08 -18.24 7.14
CA PRO A 251 4.75 -18.10 7.74
C PRO A 251 4.79 -17.62 9.19
N ALA A 252 3.79 -16.87 9.62
CA ALA A 252 3.67 -16.43 11.01
C ALA A 252 3.59 -17.60 11.99
N PRO A 253 4.31 -17.58 13.13
CA PRO A 253 4.29 -18.66 14.13
C PRO A 253 3.07 -18.55 15.05
N ILE A 254 1.88 -18.61 14.47
CA ILE A 254 0.57 -18.49 15.14
C ILE A 254 -0.22 -19.78 15.03
N ASP A 255 -1.25 -19.90 15.85
CA ASP A 255 -2.17 -21.05 15.78
C ASP A 255 -2.77 -21.20 14.37
N PRO A 256 -2.82 -22.43 13.81
CA PRO A 256 -3.35 -22.65 12.46
C PRO A 256 -4.79 -22.17 12.26
N ALA A 257 -5.64 -22.22 13.30
CA ALA A 257 -7.00 -21.72 13.22
C ALA A 257 -7.01 -20.17 13.14
N LEU A 258 -6.11 -19.50 13.86
CA LEU A 258 -5.94 -18.05 13.72
C LEU A 258 -5.42 -17.68 12.32
N ALA A 259 -4.44 -18.42 11.79
CA ALA A 259 -3.94 -18.21 10.45
C ALA A 259 -5.04 -18.33 9.38
N ALA A 260 -5.85 -19.40 9.46
CA ALA A 260 -6.98 -19.61 8.54
C ALA A 260 -8.03 -18.49 8.64
N ARG A 261 -8.38 -18.07 9.88
CA ARG A 261 -9.31 -16.94 10.09
C ARG A 261 -8.76 -15.63 9.51
N THR A 262 -7.45 -15.36 9.68
CA THR A 262 -6.80 -14.16 9.17
C THR A 262 -6.80 -14.12 7.63
N GLN A 263 -6.50 -15.26 7.01
CA GLN A 263 -6.57 -15.40 5.55
C GLN A 263 -8.00 -15.25 5.01
N ASP A 264 -9.01 -15.83 5.70
CA ASP A 264 -10.42 -15.63 5.32
C ASP A 264 -10.85 -14.17 5.47
N ALA A 265 -10.50 -13.54 6.59
CA ALA A 265 -10.79 -12.11 6.81
C ALA A 265 -10.15 -11.22 5.72
N ALA A 266 -8.91 -11.52 5.30
CA ALA A 266 -8.25 -10.80 4.22
C ALA A 266 -8.97 -10.95 2.87
N ARG A 267 -9.39 -12.17 2.50
CA ARG A 267 -10.21 -12.40 1.29
C ARG A 267 -11.54 -11.64 1.35
N ARG A 268 -12.19 -11.62 2.51
CA ARG A 268 -13.46 -10.90 2.72
C ARG A 268 -13.27 -9.39 2.59
N ALA A 269 -12.25 -8.81 3.21
CA ALA A 269 -11.91 -7.40 3.10
C ALA A 269 -11.58 -7.03 1.65
N HIS A 270 -10.76 -7.83 0.96
CA HIS A 270 -10.42 -7.66 -0.45
C HIS A 270 -11.67 -7.58 -1.33
N ARG A 271 -12.61 -8.52 -1.15
CA ARG A 271 -13.86 -8.54 -1.92
C ARG A 271 -14.81 -7.40 -1.56
N ALA A 272 -14.95 -7.09 -0.27
CA ALA A 272 -15.83 -6.01 0.20
C ALA A 272 -15.40 -4.64 -0.38
N LEU A 273 -14.10 -4.37 -0.43
CA LEU A 273 -13.51 -3.18 -1.02
C LEU A 273 -13.38 -3.25 -2.56
N LYS A 274 -13.85 -4.34 -3.20
CA LYS A 274 -13.75 -4.57 -4.66
C LYS A 274 -12.31 -4.54 -5.18
N LEU A 275 -11.35 -4.92 -4.36
CA LEU A 275 -9.94 -4.98 -4.77
C LEU A 275 -9.74 -6.05 -5.84
N ALA A 276 -8.67 -5.93 -6.62
CA ALA A 276 -8.38 -6.83 -7.72
C ALA A 276 -6.88 -6.97 -7.97
N GLY A 277 -6.51 -8.09 -8.59
CA GLY A 277 -5.12 -8.41 -8.96
C GLY A 277 -4.30 -8.82 -7.75
N TYR A 278 -3.94 -7.88 -6.90
CA TYR A 278 -3.26 -8.12 -5.63
C TYR A 278 -3.56 -7.02 -4.61
N SER A 279 -3.39 -7.34 -3.33
CA SER A 279 -3.49 -6.36 -2.23
C SER A 279 -2.81 -6.89 -0.98
N ARG A 280 -2.58 -6.04 0.01
CA ARG A 280 -2.16 -6.43 1.35
C ARG A 280 -3.19 -5.94 2.36
N VAL A 281 -3.60 -6.83 3.25
CA VAL A 281 -4.57 -6.50 4.30
C VAL A 281 -3.91 -6.67 5.66
N ASP A 282 -3.96 -5.63 6.48
CA ASP A 282 -3.26 -5.54 7.75
C ASP A 282 -4.26 -5.65 8.91
N PHE A 283 -3.87 -6.43 9.94
CA PHE A 283 -4.70 -6.77 11.09
C PHE A 283 -3.92 -6.62 12.40
N ARG A 284 -4.65 -6.43 13.50
CA ARG A 284 -4.16 -6.68 14.86
C ARG A 284 -5.07 -7.64 15.63
N VAL A 285 -4.46 -8.43 16.50
CA VAL A 285 -5.19 -9.39 17.33
C VAL A 285 -5.38 -8.77 18.72
N GLY A 286 -6.63 -8.58 19.14
CA GLY A 286 -6.95 -8.11 20.49
C GLY A 286 -6.63 -9.13 21.58
N ALA A 287 -6.60 -8.67 22.83
CA ALA A 287 -6.32 -9.53 23.98
C ALA A 287 -7.33 -10.69 24.17
N ASP A 288 -8.54 -10.50 23.67
CA ASP A 288 -9.61 -11.51 23.64
C ASP A 288 -9.56 -12.43 22.41
N GLY A 289 -8.54 -12.31 21.56
CA GLY A 289 -8.40 -13.06 20.31
C GLY A 289 -9.22 -12.53 19.14
N THR A 290 -9.88 -11.39 19.30
CA THR A 290 -10.59 -10.71 18.20
C THR A 290 -9.58 -10.20 17.15
N LEU A 291 -9.84 -10.52 15.88
CA LEU A 291 -9.04 -10.07 14.75
C LEU A 291 -9.61 -8.77 14.22
N PHE A 292 -8.88 -7.67 14.40
CA PHE A 292 -9.28 -6.34 13.94
C PHE A 292 -8.61 -5.98 12.61
N PHE A 293 -9.40 -5.62 11.61
CA PHE A 293 -8.91 -5.04 10.36
C PHE A 293 -8.40 -3.61 10.62
N LEU A 294 -7.19 -3.31 10.16
CA LEU A 294 -6.60 -1.99 10.24
C LEU A 294 -6.77 -1.21 8.93
N GLU A 295 -6.26 -1.76 7.84
CA GLU A 295 -6.28 -1.16 6.51
C GLU A 295 -6.07 -2.21 5.41
N ALA A 296 -6.35 -1.82 4.17
CA ALA A 296 -6.01 -2.57 2.98
C ALA A 296 -5.19 -1.69 2.03
N ASN A 297 -4.06 -2.22 1.56
CA ASN A 297 -3.15 -1.52 0.66
C ASN A 297 -3.30 -2.09 -0.75
N THR A 298 -3.57 -1.23 -1.73
CA THR A 298 -3.78 -1.61 -3.14
C THR A 298 -2.48 -1.70 -3.93
N LEU A 299 -1.49 -0.90 -3.55
CA LEU A 299 -0.14 -0.90 -4.13
C LEU A 299 0.92 -1.03 -3.03
N PRO A 300 0.96 -2.16 -2.31
CA PRO A 300 1.95 -2.38 -1.25
C PRO A 300 3.35 -2.47 -1.83
N GLY A 301 4.37 -2.25 -0.98
CA GLY A 301 5.78 -2.35 -1.36
C GLY A 301 6.08 -3.60 -2.17
N MET A 302 6.83 -3.45 -3.26
CA MET A 302 6.99 -4.47 -4.29
C MET A 302 8.47 -4.74 -4.63
N THR A 303 9.36 -4.59 -3.64
CA THR A 303 10.72 -5.13 -3.76
C THR A 303 10.73 -6.63 -3.42
N ALA A 304 11.74 -7.37 -3.82
CA ALA A 304 11.87 -8.79 -3.50
C ALA A 304 11.90 -9.08 -1.97
N ALA A 305 12.22 -8.07 -1.15
CA ALA A 305 12.23 -8.14 0.31
C ALA A 305 10.89 -7.71 0.94
N SER A 306 9.99 -7.10 0.18
CA SER A 306 8.69 -6.62 0.67
C SER A 306 7.76 -7.76 1.09
N LEU A 307 6.75 -7.44 1.91
CA LEU A 307 5.88 -8.42 2.59
C LEU A 307 5.15 -9.36 1.62
N ILE A 308 4.50 -8.83 0.56
CA ILE A 308 3.79 -9.71 -0.40
C ILE A 308 4.74 -10.61 -1.19
N PRO A 309 5.83 -10.12 -1.81
CA PRO A 309 6.83 -11.00 -2.43
C PRO A 309 7.44 -12.03 -1.47
N LYS A 310 7.63 -11.68 -0.19
CA LYS A 310 8.07 -12.61 0.85
C LYS A 310 7.04 -13.72 1.09
N ALA A 311 5.76 -13.37 1.21
CA ALA A 311 4.67 -14.34 1.36
C ALA A 311 4.51 -15.23 0.10
N ALA A 312 4.61 -14.64 -1.09
CA ALA A 312 4.57 -15.40 -2.35
C ALA A 312 5.72 -16.42 -2.44
N ARG A 313 6.93 -16.02 -2.06
CA ARG A 313 8.08 -16.93 -2.00
C ARG A 313 7.87 -18.07 -0.99
N ALA A 314 7.29 -17.78 0.18
CA ALA A 314 6.92 -18.81 1.16
C ALA A 314 5.86 -19.79 0.62
N ALA A 315 5.01 -19.33 -0.32
CA ALA A 315 4.07 -20.18 -1.07
C ALA A 315 4.69 -20.85 -2.31
N GLY A 316 6.02 -20.76 -2.52
CA GLY A 316 6.71 -21.38 -3.66
C GLY A 316 6.77 -20.54 -4.94
N LEU A 317 6.29 -19.29 -4.90
CA LEU A 317 6.27 -18.40 -6.06
C LEU A 317 7.41 -17.37 -5.96
N GLY A 318 8.48 -17.56 -6.76
CA GLY A 318 9.62 -16.64 -6.81
C GLY A 318 9.25 -15.27 -7.39
N PHE A 319 10.05 -14.25 -7.07
CA PHE A 319 9.74 -12.86 -7.41
C PHE A 319 9.48 -12.59 -8.91
N PRO A 320 10.28 -13.12 -9.88
CA PRO A 320 9.96 -12.94 -11.29
C PRO A 320 8.61 -13.55 -11.69
N ALA A 321 8.32 -14.79 -11.25
CA ALA A 321 7.05 -15.44 -11.54
C ALA A 321 5.86 -14.74 -10.87
N PHE A 322 6.07 -14.18 -9.67
CA PHE A 322 5.07 -13.37 -8.98
C PHE A 322 4.74 -12.09 -9.78
N THR A 323 5.74 -11.33 -10.23
CA THR A 323 5.52 -10.11 -11.01
C THR A 323 4.85 -10.39 -12.36
N GLU A 324 5.21 -11.49 -13.02
CA GLU A 324 4.54 -11.93 -14.25
C GLU A 324 3.07 -12.33 -13.97
N THR A 325 2.81 -13.03 -12.87
CA THR A 325 1.43 -13.40 -12.48
C THR A 325 0.56 -12.15 -12.27
N VAL A 326 1.09 -11.10 -11.62
CA VAL A 326 0.40 -9.82 -11.46
C VAL A 326 0.06 -9.19 -12.80
N CYS A 327 0.96 -9.20 -13.78
CA CYS A 327 0.68 -8.75 -15.15
C CYS A 327 -0.42 -9.57 -15.83
N ARG A 328 -0.38 -10.89 -15.71
CA ARG A 328 -1.38 -11.79 -16.31
C ARG A 328 -2.78 -11.59 -15.72
N LEU A 329 -2.88 -11.39 -14.40
CA LEU A 329 -4.15 -11.05 -13.73
C LEU A 329 -4.72 -9.73 -14.25
N ALA A 330 -3.89 -8.72 -14.49
CA ALA A 330 -4.31 -7.46 -15.08
C ALA A 330 -4.88 -7.63 -16.49
N LEU A 331 -4.19 -8.38 -17.36
CA LEU A 331 -4.64 -8.66 -18.72
C LEU A 331 -5.97 -9.44 -18.73
N ALA A 332 -6.12 -10.45 -17.87
CA ALA A 332 -7.35 -11.22 -17.74
C ALA A 332 -8.53 -10.32 -17.34
N ARG A 333 -8.33 -9.43 -16.33
CA ARG A 333 -9.37 -8.49 -15.90
C ARG A 333 -9.81 -7.51 -16.98
N HIS A 334 -8.86 -6.98 -17.76
CA HIS A 334 -9.17 -6.02 -18.82
C HIS A 334 -9.73 -6.70 -20.08
N GLY A 335 -9.35 -7.96 -20.37
CA GLY A 335 -9.89 -8.74 -21.47
C GLY A 335 -11.37 -9.12 -21.30
N THR A 336 -11.87 -9.23 -20.07
CA THR A 336 -13.28 -9.50 -19.76
C THR A 336 -14.18 -8.25 -19.82
N LYS A 337 -13.61 -7.04 -19.92
CA LYS A 337 -14.35 -5.77 -20.06
C LYS A 337 -14.65 -5.38 -21.51
N ARG A 338 -14.15 -6.12 -22.49
CA ARG A 338 -14.41 -5.95 -23.93
C ARG A 338 -15.39 -7.04 -24.41
#